data_6375c2fdf9676b95f82c8d5fa17ce9e3
#
_entry.id   6375c2fdf9676b95f82c8d5fa17ce9e3
#
_cell.length_a   1.000
_cell.length_b   1.000
_cell.length_c   1.000
_cell.angle_alpha   90.00
_cell.angle_beta   90.00
_cell.angle_gamma   90.00
#
_symmetry.space_group_name_H-M   'P 1'
#
loop_
_entity.id
_entity.type
_entity.pdbx_description
1 polymer ?
#
loop_
_entity_poly.entity_id
_entity_poly.type
_entity_poly.pdbx_seq_one_letter_code
_entity_poly.pdbx_strand_id
1 'polypeptide(L)'
;MEKVQTGQVIEFYSNSCLVKTNLGEFNCIAIKNIVVGDFVQLEIIQDSKKPLGKITKVNKRSSVLSRRDGNKNKLFAANVTHVGILVTPNPKTTTEFIDKWILKTKLSNIEPFIL
;
A
#
# COMPACT_ATOMS: atom_id res chain seq x y z
N MET A 1 27.72 6.56 10.99
CA MET A 1 27.21 6.86 9.65
C MET A 1 25.77 6.38 9.54
N GLU A 2 24.86 7.29 9.29
CA GLU A 2 23.45 6.96 9.15
C GLU A 2 23.23 6.14 7.88
N LYS A 3 22.56 5.02 8.03
CA LYS A 3 22.16 4.21 6.88
C LYS A 3 20.73 4.59 6.53
N VAL A 4 20.59 5.35 5.44
CA VAL A 4 19.28 5.72 4.89
C VAL A 4 18.98 4.84 3.69
N GLN A 5 17.79 4.25 3.68
CA GLN A 5 17.32 3.41 2.60
C GLN A 5 15.96 3.87 2.11
N THR A 6 15.69 3.59 0.86
CA THR A 6 14.35 3.73 0.30
C THR A 6 13.73 2.35 0.19
N GLY A 7 12.48 2.23 0.56
CA GLY A 7 11.77 0.98 0.49
C GLY A 7 10.29 1.17 0.23
N GLN A 8 9.57 0.07 0.10
CA GLN A 8 8.14 0.08 -0.11
C GLN A 8 7.45 -0.68 1.01
N VAL A 9 6.37 -0.10 1.53
CA VAL A 9 5.55 -0.74 2.54
C VAL A 9 4.78 -1.88 1.89
N ILE A 10 5.02 -3.11 2.35
CA ILE A 10 4.38 -4.31 1.79
C ILE A 10 3.35 -4.93 2.72
N GLU A 11 3.45 -4.68 4.02
CA GLU A 11 2.45 -5.12 5.00
C GLU A 11 2.27 -4.03 6.04
N PHE A 12 1.06 -3.88 6.50
CA PHE A 12 0.71 -2.88 7.51
C PHE A 12 -0.03 -3.53 8.66
N TYR A 13 0.49 -3.31 9.86
CA TYR A 13 -0.14 -3.70 11.12
C TYR A 13 -0.60 -2.42 11.84
N SER A 14 -1.32 -2.54 12.91
CA SER A 14 -1.88 -1.35 13.59
C SER A 14 -0.84 -0.30 13.97
N ASN A 15 0.34 -0.72 14.45
CA ASN A 15 1.38 0.19 14.94
C ASN A 15 2.72 0.02 14.23
N SER A 16 2.83 -0.92 13.31
CA SER A 16 4.07 -1.21 12.62
C SER A 16 3.79 -1.57 11.18
N CYS A 17 4.82 -1.57 10.38
CA CYS A 17 4.73 -1.99 8.99
C CYS A 17 6.01 -2.70 8.58
N LEU A 18 5.89 -3.51 7.54
CA LEU A 18 7.03 -4.19 6.94
C LEU A 18 7.41 -3.44 5.68
N VAL A 19 8.68 -3.04 5.58
CA VAL A 19 9.20 -2.27 4.46
C VAL A 19 10.24 -3.11 3.74
N LYS A 20 10.06 -3.30 2.44
CA LYS A 20 11.00 -4.02 1.60
C LYS A 20 12.00 -3.05 0.98
N THR A 21 13.28 -3.31 1.21
CA THR A 21 14.39 -2.52 0.65
C THR A 21 15.34 -3.43 -0.13
N ASN A 22 16.34 -2.84 -0.77
CA ASN A 22 17.40 -3.61 -1.44
C ASN A 22 18.24 -4.44 -0.47
N LEU A 23 18.24 -4.08 0.81
CA LEU A 23 18.97 -4.80 1.85
C LEU A 23 18.12 -5.87 2.55
N GLY A 24 16.86 -6.00 2.17
CA GLY A 24 15.94 -6.94 2.79
C GLY A 24 14.73 -6.23 3.38
N GLU A 25 14.02 -6.95 4.24
CA GLU A 25 12.78 -6.46 4.85
C GLU A 25 13.06 -5.98 6.26
N PHE A 26 12.54 -4.80 6.58
CA PHE A 26 12.70 -4.18 7.88
C PHE A 26 11.34 -3.94 8.52
N ASN A 27 11.21 -4.30 9.80
CA ASN A 27 10.07 -3.90 10.60
C ASN A 27 10.26 -2.44 11.02
N CYS A 28 9.27 -1.62 10.75
CA CYS A 28 9.33 -0.18 11.04
C CYS A 28 8.15 0.24 11.89
N ILE A 29 8.36 1.22 12.75
CA ILE A 29 7.28 1.87 13.46
C ILE A 29 6.51 2.70 12.42
N ALA A 30 5.20 2.47 12.33
CA ALA A 30 4.37 3.19 11.38
C ALA A 30 4.19 4.64 11.82
N ILE A 31 4.36 5.57 10.90
CA ILE A 31 3.96 6.96 11.13
C ILE A 31 2.53 7.16 10.62
N LYS A 32 1.93 8.28 10.99
CA LYS A 32 0.53 8.59 10.64
C LYS A 32 0.34 8.65 9.13
N ASN A 33 -0.77 8.07 8.66
CA ASN A 33 -1.21 8.10 7.26
C ASN A 33 -0.36 7.26 6.29
N ILE A 34 0.38 6.28 6.78
CA ILE A 34 1.07 5.32 5.92
C ILE A 34 0.10 4.21 5.53
N VAL A 35 0.19 3.77 4.28
CA VAL A 35 -0.58 2.63 3.78
C VAL A 35 0.31 1.72 2.96
N VAL A 36 -0.18 0.51 2.70
CA VAL A 36 0.51 -0.46 1.84
C VAL A 36 0.73 0.15 0.45
N GLY A 37 1.93 -0.06 -0.07
CA GLY A 37 2.33 0.49 -1.37
C GLY A 37 3.13 1.77 -1.27
N ASP A 38 3.10 2.47 -0.14
CA ASP A 38 3.87 3.70 0.02
C ASP A 38 5.37 3.45 -0.17
N PHE A 39 6.01 4.32 -0.93
CA PHE A 39 7.47 4.39 -0.99
C PHE A 39 7.94 5.33 0.10
N VAL A 40 8.86 4.86 0.92
CA VAL A 40 9.30 5.59 2.11
C VAL A 40 10.81 5.64 2.18
N GLN A 41 11.31 6.65 2.88
CA GLN A 41 12.69 6.70 3.32
C GLN A 41 12.74 6.25 4.77
N LEU A 42 13.71 5.41 5.09
CA LEU A 42 13.88 4.90 6.44
C LEU A 42 15.33 4.94 6.88
N GLU A 43 15.53 5.09 8.16
CA GLU A 43 16.83 4.90 8.81
C GLU A 43 16.87 3.49 9.35
N ILE A 44 17.98 2.79 9.11
CA ILE A 44 18.21 1.47 9.68
C ILE A 44 18.66 1.63 11.11
N ILE A 45 17.88 1.11 12.05
CA ILE A 45 18.21 1.13 13.46
C ILE A 45 19.04 -0.09 13.81
N GLN A 46 18.64 -1.25 13.30
CA GLN A 46 19.29 -2.51 13.59
C GLN A 46 19.21 -3.40 12.35
N ASP A 47 20.37 -3.90 11.93
CA ASP A 47 20.51 -4.74 10.74
C ASP A 47 21.09 -6.09 11.14
N SER A 48 20.39 -6.80 12.01
CA SER A 48 20.80 -8.10 12.55
C SER A 48 19.62 -9.08 12.47
N LYS A 49 19.54 -9.99 13.44
CA LYS A 49 18.47 -11.03 13.45
C LYS A 49 17.05 -10.48 13.39
N LYS A 50 16.84 -9.26 13.90
CA LYS A 50 15.53 -8.58 13.82
C LYS A 50 15.77 -7.21 13.19
N PRO A 51 15.76 -7.12 11.86
CA PRO A 51 15.99 -5.84 11.22
C PRO A 51 14.92 -4.83 11.58
N LEU A 52 15.35 -3.70 12.13
CA LEU A 52 14.47 -2.62 12.54
C LEU A 52 14.82 -1.34 11.79
N GLY A 53 13.80 -0.60 11.42
CA GLY A 53 13.95 0.68 10.76
C GLY A 53 13.00 1.72 11.32
N LYS A 54 13.29 2.97 11.01
CA LYS A 54 12.44 4.09 11.35
C LYS A 54 12.12 4.85 10.09
N ILE A 55 10.83 4.98 9.78
CA ILE A 55 10.39 5.74 8.62
C ILE A 55 10.56 7.22 8.90
N THR A 56 11.27 7.91 8.02
CA THR A 56 11.54 9.35 8.16
C THR A 56 10.74 10.19 7.18
N LYS A 57 10.33 9.61 6.04
CA LYS A 57 9.62 10.36 5.02
C LYS A 57 8.79 9.43 4.15
N VAL A 58 7.60 9.88 3.75
CA VAL A 58 6.77 9.21 2.74
C VAL A 58 6.95 9.97 1.43
N ASN A 59 7.32 9.25 0.37
CA ASN A 59 7.50 9.84 -0.94
C ASN A 59 6.15 10.15 -1.59
N LYS A 60 6.16 11.05 -2.57
CA LYS A 60 4.95 11.42 -3.30
C LYS A 60 4.32 10.19 -3.95
N ARG A 61 3.03 10.03 -3.75
CA ARG A 61 2.27 8.90 -4.30
C ARG A 61 1.91 9.14 -5.75
N SER A 62 2.04 8.11 -6.59
CA SER A 62 1.60 8.16 -7.98
C SER A 62 0.10 7.89 -8.11
N SER A 63 -0.45 7.11 -7.21
CA SER A 63 -1.88 6.82 -7.16
C SER A 63 -2.29 6.48 -5.73
N VAL A 64 -3.59 6.55 -5.45
CA VAL A 64 -4.14 6.15 -4.17
C VAL A 64 -5.46 5.43 -4.39
N LEU A 65 -5.73 4.45 -3.53
CA LEU A 65 -7.03 3.81 -3.45
C LEU A 65 -7.62 4.06 -2.07
N SER A 66 -8.85 4.51 -2.07
CA SER A 66 -9.59 4.75 -0.85
C SER A 66 -10.95 4.09 -0.94
N ARG A 67 -11.56 3.86 0.20
CA ARG A 67 -12.93 3.39 0.28
C ARG A 67 -13.71 4.29 1.22
N ARG A 68 -15.00 4.36 1.00
CA ARG A 68 -15.88 5.11 1.86
C ARG A 68 -16.31 4.26 3.04
N ASP A 69 -16.07 4.77 4.23
CA ASP A 69 -16.47 4.15 5.47
C ASP A 69 -17.34 5.14 6.23
N GLY A 70 -18.67 5.03 6.06
CA GLY A 70 -19.59 6.04 6.55
C GLY A 70 -19.40 7.35 5.78
N ASN A 71 -19.14 8.45 6.50
CA ASN A 71 -18.90 9.77 5.93
C ASN A 71 -17.42 10.05 5.65
N LYS A 72 -16.54 9.09 5.91
CA LYS A 72 -15.10 9.28 5.75
C LYS A 72 -14.57 8.45 4.60
N ASN A 73 -13.66 9.04 3.82
CA ASN A 73 -12.86 8.31 2.86
C ASN A 73 -11.65 7.75 3.57
N LYS A 74 -11.49 6.44 3.55
CA LYS A 74 -10.36 5.77 4.18
C LYS A 74 -9.40 5.29 3.10
N LEU A 75 -8.18 5.81 3.15
CA LEU A 75 -7.11 5.38 2.26
C LEU A 75 -6.65 3.98 2.67
N PHE A 76 -6.47 3.08 1.71
CA PHE A 76 -6.01 1.73 2.03
C PHE A 76 -4.84 1.25 1.19
N ALA A 77 -4.51 1.91 0.09
CA ALA A 77 -3.35 1.54 -0.72
C ALA A 77 -2.84 2.73 -1.51
N ALA A 78 -1.56 2.73 -1.82
CA ALA A 78 -0.91 3.77 -2.61
C ALA A 78 0.00 3.15 -3.66
N ASN A 79 0.31 3.93 -4.70
CA ASN A 79 1.22 3.53 -5.79
C ASN A 79 0.80 2.25 -6.48
N VAL A 80 -0.51 2.01 -6.55
CA VAL A 80 -1.10 0.86 -7.23
C VAL A 80 -1.10 1.16 -8.72
N THR A 81 -0.63 0.22 -9.52
CA THR A 81 -0.59 0.35 -10.98
C THR A 81 -1.73 -0.40 -11.65
N HIS A 82 -2.14 -1.52 -11.09
CA HIS A 82 -3.16 -2.39 -11.63
C HIS A 82 -4.07 -2.91 -10.52
N VAL A 83 -5.34 -3.09 -10.83
CA VAL A 83 -6.31 -3.71 -9.93
C VAL A 83 -6.94 -4.91 -10.64
N GLY A 84 -6.80 -6.08 -10.04
CA GLY A 84 -7.45 -7.29 -10.51
C GLY A 84 -8.82 -7.43 -9.87
N ILE A 85 -9.84 -7.58 -10.70
CA ILE A 85 -11.23 -7.78 -10.24
C ILE A 85 -11.55 -9.26 -10.33
N LEU A 86 -11.74 -9.90 -9.17
CA LEU A 86 -12.07 -11.32 -9.13
C LEU A 86 -13.56 -11.51 -9.42
N VAL A 87 -13.85 -12.25 -10.47
CA VAL A 87 -15.21 -12.58 -10.88
C VAL A 87 -15.50 -14.03 -10.52
N THR A 88 -16.58 -14.27 -9.82
CA THR A 88 -16.97 -15.62 -9.39
C THR A 88 -18.36 -15.98 -9.90
N PRO A 89 -18.61 -17.28 -10.21
CA PRO A 89 -19.94 -17.72 -10.63
C PRO A 89 -20.89 -17.97 -9.46
N ASN A 90 -20.36 -18.31 -8.28
CA ASN A 90 -21.16 -18.67 -7.12
C ASN A 90 -20.46 -18.29 -5.81
N PRO A 91 -20.91 -17.24 -5.08
CA PRO A 91 -21.99 -16.32 -5.49
C PRO A 91 -21.60 -15.52 -6.73
N LYS A 92 -22.58 -15.23 -7.56
CA LYS A 92 -22.35 -14.51 -8.81
C LYS A 92 -21.91 -13.07 -8.58
N THR A 93 -20.80 -12.69 -9.18
CA THR A 93 -20.37 -11.29 -9.19
C THR A 93 -21.29 -10.46 -10.05
N THR A 94 -21.86 -9.39 -9.52
CA THR A 94 -22.79 -8.54 -10.25
C THR A 94 -22.07 -7.63 -11.24
N THR A 95 -22.76 -7.26 -12.32
CA THR A 95 -22.22 -6.30 -13.28
C THR A 95 -22.01 -4.93 -12.62
N GLU A 96 -22.88 -4.54 -11.70
CA GLU A 96 -22.72 -3.28 -10.98
C GLU A 96 -21.42 -3.25 -10.17
N PHE A 97 -21.07 -4.37 -9.54
CA PHE A 97 -19.79 -4.47 -8.80
C PHE A 97 -18.61 -4.30 -9.75
N ILE A 98 -18.62 -4.97 -10.88
CA ILE A 98 -17.55 -4.90 -11.88
C ILE A 98 -17.43 -3.47 -12.41
N ASP A 99 -18.54 -2.88 -12.82
CA ASP A 99 -18.57 -1.52 -13.37
C ASP A 99 -18.08 -0.48 -12.36
N LYS A 100 -18.49 -0.62 -11.12
CA LYS A 100 -18.07 0.26 -10.04
C LYS A 100 -16.55 0.24 -9.87
N TRP A 101 -15.94 -0.93 -9.86
CA TRP A 101 -14.50 -1.05 -9.70
C TRP A 101 -13.74 -0.58 -10.94
N ILE A 102 -14.25 -0.85 -12.14
CA ILE A 102 -13.63 -0.35 -13.37
C ILE A 102 -13.63 1.19 -13.36
N LEU A 103 -14.75 1.81 -13.02
CA LEU A 103 -14.85 3.26 -12.98
C LEU A 103 -13.91 3.85 -11.93
N LYS A 104 -13.91 3.27 -10.74
CA LYS A 104 -13.08 3.74 -9.62
C LYS A 104 -11.58 3.67 -9.96
N THR A 105 -11.14 2.58 -10.57
CA THR A 105 -9.73 2.41 -10.92
C THR A 105 -9.31 3.37 -12.02
N LYS A 106 -10.15 3.56 -13.03
CA LYS A 106 -9.85 4.52 -14.12
C LYS A 106 -9.78 5.96 -13.62
N LEU A 107 -10.66 6.34 -12.71
CA LEU A 107 -10.64 7.67 -12.11
C LEU A 107 -9.38 7.91 -11.28
N SER A 108 -8.75 6.86 -10.80
CA SER A 108 -7.52 6.92 -10.02
C SER A 108 -6.25 6.72 -10.86
N ASN A 109 -6.38 6.69 -12.18
CA ASN A 109 -5.28 6.41 -13.14
C ASN A 109 -4.62 5.03 -12.90
N ILE A 110 -5.45 4.04 -12.61
CA ILE A 110 -5.03 2.66 -12.37
C ILE A 110 -5.66 1.79 -13.46
N GLU A 111 -4.90 0.79 -13.92
CA GLU A 111 -5.39 -0.16 -14.92
C GLU A 111 -6.21 -1.28 -14.29
N PRO A 112 -7.50 -1.41 -14.59
CA PRO A 112 -8.28 -2.56 -14.14
C PRO A 112 -8.11 -3.75 -15.07
N PHE A 113 -8.17 -4.95 -14.52
CA PHE A 113 -8.27 -6.17 -15.31
C PHE A 113 -9.15 -7.18 -14.58
N ILE A 114 -9.72 -8.11 -15.34
CA ILE A 114 -10.63 -9.13 -14.80
C ILE A 114 -9.85 -10.44 -14.68
N LEU A 115 -9.96 -11.04 -13.51
CA LEU A 115 -9.34 -12.32 -13.22
C LEU A 115 -10.29 -13.48 -13.56
#